data_02ae71d608fe20baa8b159861cf4c4a9
#
_entry.id   02ae71d608fe20baa8b159861cf4c4a9
#
_cell.length_a   1.000
_cell.length_b   1.000
_cell.length_c   1.000
_cell.angle_alpha   90.00
_cell.angle_beta   90.00
_cell.angle_gamma   90.00
#
_symmetry.space_group_name_H-M   'P 1'
#
loop_
_entity.id
_entity.type
_entity.pdbx_description
1 polymer ?
#
loop_
_entity_poly.entity_id
_entity_poly.type
_entity_poly.pdbx_seq_one_letter_code
_entity_poly.pdbx_strand_id
1 'polypeptide(L)'
;NFGNALGGYYAKKMGLPIEKILITSNRNNILTDWIKEGSYDLTTRHLIQTISPAMDILKSSNVERILYDKFGNKRTKELMDELSDSGKYHLSNDEIEEIKKDFDASYSSDEECLEVIGEYAKKDYIMDPHTATCIKAYKTMREQKLQTVIYSTAEWTKFSPTVAKALGIDAKEDLKALDMVSKKANLKIPDMVLGLFDKPITHNKIIDKNSIKDSILTIL
;
A
#
# COMPACT_ATOMS: atom_id res chain seq x y z
N ASN A 1 -2.35 1.25 4.37
CA ASN A 1 -1.96 1.96 5.62
C ASN A 1 -2.06 3.47 5.56
N PHE A 2 -2.31 4.02 4.40
CA PHE A 2 -2.44 5.46 4.16
C PHE A 2 -1.19 6.32 4.52
N GLY A 3 -0.06 5.71 4.88
CA GLY A 3 1.13 6.43 5.34
C GLY A 3 1.74 7.34 4.27
N ASN A 4 1.99 6.83 3.07
CA ASN A 4 2.55 7.61 1.96
C ASN A 4 1.61 8.74 1.54
N ALA A 5 0.31 8.46 1.49
CA ALA A 5 -0.72 9.46 1.17
C ALA A 5 -0.78 10.57 2.23
N LEU A 6 -0.69 10.21 3.52
CA LEU A 6 -0.62 11.18 4.62
C LEU A 6 0.62 12.07 4.49
N GLY A 7 1.78 11.50 4.12
CA GLY A 7 2.99 12.29 3.84
C GLY A 7 2.78 13.30 2.72
N GLY A 8 2.14 12.89 1.61
CA GLY A 8 1.75 13.78 0.52
C GLY A 8 0.77 14.87 0.97
N TYR A 9 -0.20 14.51 1.80
CA TYR A 9 -1.17 15.45 2.35
C TYR A 9 -0.49 16.51 3.23
N TYR A 10 0.41 16.10 4.11
CA TYR A 10 1.16 17.07 4.92
C TYR A 10 2.08 17.96 4.09
N ALA A 11 2.71 17.40 3.04
CA ALA A 11 3.51 18.21 2.11
C ALA A 11 2.63 19.28 1.42
N LYS A 12 1.41 18.94 1.00
CA LYS A 12 0.42 19.90 0.47
C LYS A 12 0.10 20.98 1.52
N LYS A 13 -0.16 20.59 2.76
CA LYS A 13 -0.42 21.53 3.88
C LYS A 13 0.77 22.44 4.16
N MET A 14 1.99 21.99 3.91
CA MET A 14 3.23 22.76 4.03
C MET A 14 3.51 23.66 2.82
N GLY A 15 2.63 23.67 1.82
CA GLY A 15 2.74 24.58 0.67
C GLY A 15 3.23 23.94 -0.62
N LEU A 16 3.44 22.61 -0.67
CA LEU A 16 3.73 21.95 -1.94
C LEU A 16 2.50 22.05 -2.86
N PRO A 17 2.64 22.49 -4.13
CA PRO A 17 1.52 22.68 -5.05
C PRO A 17 0.97 21.35 -5.57
N ILE A 18 0.28 20.62 -4.70
CA ILE A 18 -0.41 19.36 -5.01
C ILE A 18 -1.89 19.67 -5.20
N GLU A 19 -2.41 19.43 -6.40
CA GLU A 19 -3.83 19.59 -6.67
C GLU A 19 -4.64 18.47 -6.02
N LYS A 20 -4.32 17.23 -6.33
CA LYS A 20 -5.05 16.03 -5.87
C LYS A 20 -4.09 14.89 -5.52
N ILE A 21 -4.44 14.13 -4.51
CA ILE A 21 -3.74 12.91 -4.11
C ILE A 21 -4.60 11.70 -4.51
N LEU A 22 -4.11 10.88 -5.44
CA LEU A 22 -4.80 9.68 -5.90
C LEU A 22 -4.37 8.50 -5.03
N ILE A 23 -5.30 7.97 -4.25
CA ILE A 23 -5.09 6.82 -3.39
C ILE A 23 -5.32 5.54 -4.18
N THR A 24 -4.37 4.62 -4.09
CA THR A 24 -4.50 3.32 -4.74
C THR A 24 -4.42 2.19 -3.72
N SER A 25 -5.21 1.17 -3.91
CA SER A 25 -5.21 -0.04 -3.12
C SER A 25 -5.29 -1.29 -4.00
N ASN A 26 -5.09 -2.44 -3.39
CA ASN A 26 -5.44 -3.72 -3.99
C ASN A 26 -6.92 -4.06 -3.72
N ARG A 27 -7.30 -5.32 -3.83
CA ARG A 27 -8.68 -5.78 -3.57
C ARG A 27 -9.15 -5.54 -2.13
N ASN A 28 -8.24 -5.25 -1.19
CA ASN A 28 -8.59 -4.76 0.14
C ASN A 28 -8.86 -3.24 0.05
N ASN A 29 -9.95 -2.87 -0.61
CA ASN A 29 -10.22 -1.53 -1.13
C ASN A 29 -11.08 -0.63 -0.21
N ILE A 30 -11.05 -0.86 1.10
CA ILE A 30 -11.84 -0.08 2.06
C ILE A 30 -11.59 1.44 1.96
N LEU A 31 -10.36 1.84 1.62
CA LEU A 31 -10.03 3.26 1.43
C LEU A 31 -10.68 3.85 0.18
N THR A 32 -10.94 3.05 -0.84
CA THR A 32 -11.67 3.49 -2.02
C THR A 32 -13.11 3.83 -1.67
N ASP A 33 -13.80 2.96 -0.93
CA ASP A 33 -15.17 3.19 -0.51
C ASP A 33 -15.25 4.36 0.49
N TRP A 34 -14.29 4.46 1.40
CA TRP A 34 -14.22 5.57 2.34
C TRP A 34 -14.09 6.93 1.64
N ILE A 35 -13.23 7.06 0.63
CA ILE A 35 -13.03 8.32 -0.10
C ILE A 35 -14.21 8.62 -1.03
N LYS A 36 -14.73 7.61 -1.73
CA LYS A 36 -15.78 7.81 -2.73
C LYS A 36 -17.16 7.94 -2.13
N GLU A 37 -17.45 7.17 -1.10
CA GLU A 37 -18.79 6.98 -0.54
C GLU A 37 -18.89 7.37 0.93
N GLY A 38 -17.77 7.67 1.59
CA GLY A 38 -17.73 7.95 3.03
C GLY A 38 -17.89 6.72 3.92
N SER A 39 -17.96 5.53 3.35
CA SER A 39 -18.23 4.29 4.06
C SER A 39 -16.94 3.61 4.51
N TYR A 40 -16.78 3.44 5.82
CA TYR A 40 -15.70 2.64 6.40
C TYR A 40 -16.33 1.45 7.15
N ASP A 41 -16.55 0.34 6.44
CA ASP A 41 -17.27 -0.83 6.95
C ASP A 41 -16.36 -2.07 6.98
N LEU A 42 -16.07 -2.57 8.18
CA LEU A 42 -15.30 -3.79 8.43
C LEU A 42 -16.18 -5.03 8.60
N THR A 43 -17.49 -4.87 8.75
CA THR A 43 -18.40 -5.97 9.13
C THR A 43 -18.64 -6.97 8.01
N THR A 44 -18.55 -6.51 6.77
CA THR A 44 -18.82 -7.32 5.57
C THR A 44 -17.55 -7.73 4.82
N ARG A 45 -16.36 -7.40 5.37
CA ARG A 45 -15.07 -7.59 4.69
C ARG A 45 -14.25 -8.69 5.33
N HIS A 46 -13.60 -9.45 4.48
CA HIS A 46 -12.55 -10.39 4.87
C HIS A 46 -11.24 -9.98 4.22
N LEU A 47 -10.12 -10.20 4.93
CA LEU A 47 -8.80 -9.94 4.40
C LEU A 47 -8.53 -10.86 3.19
N ILE A 48 -8.19 -10.26 2.07
CA ILE A 48 -7.82 -10.97 0.85
C ILE A 48 -6.30 -10.95 0.75
N GLN A 49 -5.67 -12.11 0.67
CA GLN A 49 -4.25 -12.20 0.36
C GLN A 49 -4.02 -11.88 -1.12
N THR A 50 -3.10 -10.95 -1.38
CA THR A 50 -2.80 -10.46 -2.73
C THR A 50 -1.30 -10.48 -3.02
N ILE A 51 -0.93 -10.21 -4.26
CA ILE A 51 0.48 -10.05 -4.67
C ILE A 51 1.13 -8.76 -4.17
N SER A 52 0.37 -7.84 -3.57
CA SER A 52 0.84 -6.60 -2.96
C SER A 52 0.58 -6.59 -1.44
N PRO A 53 1.24 -7.48 -0.67
CA PRO A 53 0.86 -7.81 0.71
C PRO A 53 0.98 -6.65 1.69
N ALA A 54 1.76 -5.61 1.42
CA ALA A 54 1.80 -4.42 2.28
C ALA A 54 0.50 -3.60 2.26
N MET A 55 -0.40 -3.89 1.30
CA MET A 55 -1.75 -3.33 1.22
C MET A 55 -2.84 -4.30 1.72
N ASP A 56 -2.49 -5.50 2.17
CA ASP A 56 -3.43 -6.48 2.73
C ASP A 56 -3.81 -6.07 4.16
N ILE A 57 -4.59 -5.01 4.25
CA ILE A 57 -4.97 -4.34 5.48
C ILE A 57 -6.43 -3.93 5.38
N LEU A 58 -7.23 -4.25 6.39
CA LEU A 58 -8.61 -3.78 6.51
C LEU A 58 -8.70 -2.51 7.37
N LYS A 59 -8.00 -2.46 8.51
CA LYS A 59 -7.99 -1.30 9.39
C LYS A 59 -6.77 -0.43 9.11
N SER A 60 -6.99 0.74 8.50
CA SER A 60 -5.93 1.69 8.15
C SER A 60 -5.64 2.64 9.32
N SER A 61 -4.43 2.57 9.84
CA SER A 61 -4.02 3.28 11.06
C SER A 61 -3.81 4.80 10.89
N ASN A 62 -3.77 5.30 9.66
CA ASN A 62 -3.49 6.73 9.42
C ASN A 62 -4.71 7.55 9.00
N VAL A 63 -5.84 6.90 8.77
CA VAL A 63 -7.09 7.59 8.39
C VAL A 63 -7.56 8.54 9.50
N GLU A 64 -7.44 8.14 10.76
CA GLU A 64 -7.81 8.97 11.91
C GLU A 64 -7.06 10.32 11.93
N ARG A 65 -5.83 10.40 11.39
CA ARG A 65 -5.07 11.66 11.31
C ARG A 65 -5.67 12.63 10.29
N ILE A 66 -6.22 12.14 9.21
CA ILE A 66 -6.95 12.95 8.23
C ILE A 66 -8.28 13.42 8.82
N LEU A 67 -8.99 12.52 9.50
CA LEU A 67 -10.24 12.87 10.18
C LEU A 67 -9.99 13.97 11.23
N TYR A 68 -8.93 13.84 12.02
CA TYR A 68 -8.55 14.84 13.02
C TYR A 68 -8.22 16.20 12.40
N ASP A 69 -7.42 16.23 11.34
CA ASP A 69 -7.03 17.47 10.69
C ASP A 69 -8.24 18.19 10.04
N LYS A 70 -9.18 17.42 9.46
CA LYS A 70 -10.34 17.99 8.78
C LYS A 70 -11.53 18.30 9.69
N PHE A 71 -11.79 17.46 10.69
CA PHE A 71 -13.03 17.51 11.46
C PHE A 71 -12.81 17.72 12.97
N GLY A 72 -11.55 17.76 13.41
CA GLY A 72 -11.17 18.00 14.80
C GLY A 72 -11.34 16.77 15.71
N ASN A 73 -10.93 16.94 16.97
CA ASN A 73 -10.82 15.83 17.93
C ASN A 73 -12.16 15.19 18.28
N LYS A 74 -13.21 16.00 18.47
CA LYS A 74 -14.54 15.51 18.89
C LYS A 74 -15.12 14.58 17.83
N ARG A 75 -15.19 15.05 16.58
CA ARG A 75 -15.75 14.25 15.48
C ARG A 75 -14.92 12.99 15.18
N THR A 76 -13.59 13.11 15.22
CA THR A 76 -12.71 11.95 15.06
C THR A 76 -12.97 10.90 16.13
N LYS A 77 -13.10 11.33 17.40
CA LYS A 77 -13.43 10.40 18.48
C LYS A 77 -14.76 9.69 18.26
N GLU A 78 -15.81 10.43 17.89
CA GLU A 78 -17.14 9.85 17.59
C GLU A 78 -17.04 8.75 16.52
N LEU A 79 -16.35 9.02 15.40
CA LEU A 79 -16.16 8.05 14.31
C LEU A 79 -15.33 6.83 14.73
N MET A 80 -14.31 7.03 15.55
CA MET A 80 -13.47 5.93 16.04
C MET A 80 -14.18 5.07 17.09
N ASP A 81 -14.98 5.68 17.96
CA ASP A 81 -15.84 4.96 18.90
C ASP A 81 -16.89 4.14 18.12
N GLU A 82 -17.57 4.73 17.14
CA GLU A 82 -18.52 4.03 16.28
C GLU A 82 -17.88 2.84 15.55
N LEU A 83 -16.65 3.02 15.00
CA LEU A 83 -15.88 1.94 14.39
C LEU A 83 -15.55 0.82 15.39
N SER A 84 -15.23 1.19 16.63
CA SER A 84 -14.90 0.22 17.68
C SER A 84 -16.13 -0.59 18.11
N ASP A 85 -17.27 0.07 18.25
CA ASP A 85 -18.49 -0.51 18.81
C ASP A 85 -19.28 -1.32 17.77
N SER A 86 -19.39 -0.81 16.54
CA SER A 86 -20.20 -1.41 15.49
C SER A 86 -19.40 -2.03 14.32
N GLY A 87 -18.09 -1.80 14.29
CA GLY A 87 -17.21 -2.22 13.18
C GLY A 87 -17.30 -1.35 11.93
N LYS A 88 -18.03 -0.24 11.98
CA LYS A 88 -18.22 0.65 10.83
C LYS A 88 -18.54 2.08 11.26
N TYR A 89 -18.35 3.02 10.35
CA TYR A 89 -18.89 4.39 10.42
C TYR A 89 -19.17 4.92 9.01
N HIS A 90 -19.94 5.99 8.94
CA HIS A 90 -20.22 6.69 7.70
C HIS A 90 -20.04 8.20 7.86
N LEU A 91 -19.36 8.81 6.88
CA LEU A 91 -19.21 10.26 6.81
C LEU A 91 -20.50 10.90 6.26
N SER A 92 -20.84 12.10 6.70
CA SER A 92 -21.91 12.89 6.10
C SER A 92 -21.52 13.32 4.67
N ASN A 93 -22.49 13.76 3.88
CA ASN A 93 -22.23 14.25 2.52
C ASN A 93 -21.25 15.41 2.50
N ASP A 94 -21.36 16.33 3.45
CA ASP A 94 -20.44 17.49 3.55
C ASP A 94 -19.01 17.03 3.91
N GLU A 95 -18.87 16.03 4.80
CA GLU A 95 -17.59 15.44 5.16
C GLU A 95 -16.95 14.69 3.97
N ILE A 96 -17.75 13.98 3.18
CA ILE A 96 -17.29 13.31 1.96
C ILE A 96 -16.75 14.34 0.96
N GLU A 97 -17.49 15.40 0.70
CA GLU A 97 -17.05 16.47 -0.21
C GLU A 97 -15.77 17.16 0.31
N GLU A 98 -15.63 17.32 1.62
CA GLU A 98 -14.40 17.86 2.20
C GLU A 98 -13.20 16.93 2.03
N ILE A 99 -13.37 15.61 2.15
CA ILE A 99 -12.33 14.61 1.83
C ILE A 99 -11.96 14.66 0.35
N LYS A 100 -12.95 14.73 -0.53
CA LYS A 100 -12.77 14.74 -1.99
C LYS A 100 -12.05 15.98 -2.51
N LYS A 101 -11.98 17.07 -1.76
CA LYS A 101 -11.14 18.23 -2.15
C LYS A 101 -9.67 17.84 -2.33
N ASP A 102 -9.16 16.95 -1.49
CA ASP A 102 -7.75 16.56 -1.49
C ASP A 102 -7.49 15.19 -2.09
N PHE A 103 -8.46 14.29 -2.01
CA PHE A 103 -8.28 12.88 -2.33
C PHE A 103 -9.25 12.37 -3.39
N ASP A 104 -8.78 11.45 -4.22
CA ASP A 104 -9.60 10.52 -4.98
C ASP A 104 -8.98 9.12 -4.87
N ALA A 105 -9.71 8.07 -5.25
CA ALA A 105 -9.26 6.71 -5.02
C ALA A 105 -9.66 5.73 -6.12
N SER A 106 -8.82 4.71 -6.28
CA SER A 106 -9.12 3.51 -7.07
C SER A 106 -8.45 2.28 -6.47
N TYR A 107 -8.76 1.12 -7.01
CA TYR A 107 -8.08 -0.12 -6.66
C TYR A 107 -7.74 -0.94 -7.92
N SER A 108 -6.82 -1.89 -7.77
CA SER A 108 -6.40 -2.81 -8.83
C SER A 108 -6.51 -4.24 -8.37
N SER A 109 -6.84 -5.13 -9.31
CA SER A 109 -6.74 -6.57 -9.10
C SER A 109 -5.28 -7.05 -9.26
N ASP A 110 -5.01 -8.28 -8.86
CA ASP A 110 -3.71 -8.92 -9.05
C ASP A 110 -3.36 -9.06 -10.53
N GLU A 111 -4.35 -9.40 -11.36
CA GLU A 111 -4.20 -9.55 -12.81
C GLU A 111 -3.82 -8.23 -13.45
N GLU A 112 -4.51 -7.15 -13.11
CA GLU A 112 -4.21 -5.79 -13.61
C GLU A 112 -2.79 -5.35 -13.21
N CYS A 113 -2.35 -5.68 -12.00
CA CYS A 113 -0.99 -5.39 -11.56
C CYS A 113 0.06 -6.19 -12.34
N LEU A 114 -0.17 -7.49 -12.57
CA LEU A 114 0.72 -8.34 -13.38
C LEU A 114 0.83 -7.83 -14.82
N GLU A 115 -0.29 -7.44 -15.43
CA GLU A 115 -0.31 -6.85 -16.77
C GLU A 115 0.52 -5.57 -16.84
N VAL A 116 0.36 -4.67 -15.85
CA VAL A 116 1.12 -3.42 -15.76
C VAL A 116 2.61 -3.68 -15.61
N ILE A 117 3.02 -4.59 -14.72
CA ILE A 117 4.43 -4.95 -14.55
C ILE A 117 5.00 -5.48 -15.88
N GLY A 118 4.28 -6.39 -16.55
CA GLY A 118 4.69 -6.92 -17.85
C GLY A 118 4.75 -5.87 -18.98
N GLU A 119 3.82 -4.91 -18.99
CA GLU A 119 3.83 -3.80 -19.94
C GLU A 119 5.06 -2.89 -19.76
N TYR A 120 5.36 -2.52 -18.51
CA TYR A 120 6.49 -1.63 -18.22
C TYR A 120 7.85 -2.32 -18.34
N ALA A 121 7.91 -3.62 -18.08
CA ALA A 121 9.10 -4.42 -18.34
C ALA A 121 9.54 -4.36 -19.82
N LYS A 122 8.61 -4.27 -20.77
CA LYS A 122 8.88 -4.08 -22.20
C LYS A 122 9.44 -2.69 -22.53
N LYS A 123 9.42 -1.77 -21.56
CA LYS A 123 9.95 -0.40 -21.65
C LYS A 123 11.18 -0.22 -20.74
N ASP A 124 11.84 -1.34 -20.42
CA ASP A 124 13.03 -1.39 -19.56
C ASP A 124 12.81 -0.84 -18.14
N TYR A 125 11.56 -0.91 -17.64
CA TYR A 125 11.23 -0.50 -16.28
C TYR A 125 10.58 -1.63 -15.50
N ILE A 126 11.27 -2.14 -14.49
CA ILE A 126 10.76 -3.16 -13.59
C ILE A 126 10.28 -2.50 -12.30
N MET A 127 9.03 -2.79 -11.92
CA MET A 127 8.44 -2.25 -10.70
C MET A 127 7.88 -3.36 -9.81
N ASP A 128 7.69 -3.03 -8.55
CA ASP A 128 7.01 -3.89 -7.59
C ASP A 128 5.47 -3.83 -7.75
N PRO A 129 4.72 -4.83 -7.22
CA PRO A 129 3.27 -4.89 -7.40
C PRO A 129 2.50 -3.75 -6.70
N HIS A 130 3.05 -3.13 -5.66
CA HIS A 130 2.40 -2.00 -5.00
C HIS A 130 2.49 -0.74 -5.87
N THR A 131 3.64 -0.49 -6.50
CA THR A 131 3.80 0.59 -7.48
C THR A 131 2.89 0.36 -8.69
N ALA A 132 2.70 -0.89 -9.12
CA ALA A 132 1.81 -1.22 -10.23
C ALA A 132 0.36 -0.78 -10.00
N THR A 133 -0.15 -0.81 -8.77
CA THR A 133 -1.50 -0.30 -8.47
C THR A 133 -1.66 1.18 -8.81
N CYS A 134 -0.60 1.97 -8.66
CA CYS A 134 -0.62 3.40 -8.95
C CYS A 134 -0.74 3.70 -10.45
N ILE A 135 -0.22 2.81 -11.29
CA ILE A 135 -0.23 3.01 -12.75
C ILE A 135 -1.64 2.98 -13.32
N LYS A 136 -2.54 2.12 -12.76
CA LYS A 136 -3.95 2.13 -13.17
C LYS A 136 -4.59 3.49 -12.87
N ALA A 137 -4.44 3.99 -11.66
CA ALA A 137 -4.95 5.31 -11.29
C ALA A 137 -4.35 6.41 -12.17
N TYR A 138 -3.04 6.37 -12.42
CA TYR A 138 -2.38 7.27 -13.35
C TYR A 138 -3.00 7.25 -14.75
N LYS A 139 -3.31 6.08 -15.29
CA LYS A 139 -3.90 5.96 -16.64
C LYS A 139 -5.34 6.45 -16.72
N THR A 140 -6.12 6.27 -15.65
CA THR A 140 -7.59 6.45 -15.69
C THR A 140 -8.09 7.72 -15.00
N MET A 141 -7.34 8.26 -14.03
CA MET A 141 -7.83 9.31 -13.15
C MET A 141 -7.00 10.59 -13.17
N ARG A 142 -5.77 10.56 -13.73
CA ARG A 142 -4.92 11.76 -13.74
C ARG A 142 -5.51 12.88 -14.59
N GLU A 143 -5.35 14.10 -14.15
CA GLU A 143 -5.56 15.28 -14.96
C GLU A 143 -4.45 15.43 -16.00
N GLN A 144 -4.79 15.36 -17.27
CA GLN A 144 -3.81 15.34 -18.38
C GLN A 144 -2.89 16.57 -18.41
N LYS A 145 -3.39 17.71 -17.93
CA LYS A 145 -2.66 18.98 -17.90
C LYS A 145 -1.72 19.13 -16.70
N LEU A 146 -1.84 18.23 -15.71
CA LEU A 146 -1.04 18.27 -14.49
C LEU A 146 0.10 17.26 -14.53
N GLN A 147 1.24 17.64 -13.98
CA GLN A 147 2.32 16.70 -13.75
C GLN A 147 1.91 15.71 -12.66
N THR A 148 2.14 14.44 -12.91
CA THR A 148 1.84 13.38 -11.94
C THR A 148 3.13 12.78 -11.40
N VAL A 149 3.24 12.71 -10.07
CA VAL A 149 4.31 11.99 -9.36
C VAL A 149 3.72 10.69 -8.81
N ILE A 150 4.37 9.57 -9.08
CA ILE A 150 3.99 8.25 -8.58
C ILE A 150 5.00 7.82 -7.51
N TYR A 151 4.50 7.45 -6.33
CA TYR A 151 5.34 6.84 -5.31
C TYR A 151 5.73 5.42 -5.72
N SER A 152 7.04 5.20 -5.95
CA SER A 152 7.62 3.87 -6.02
C SER A 152 7.85 3.38 -4.59
N THR A 153 6.93 2.56 -4.09
CA THR A 153 6.81 2.27 -2.66
C THR A 153 7.72 1.15 -2.17
N ALA A 154 8.22 0.32 -3.08
CA ALA A 154 9.12 -0.78 -2.76
C ALA A 154 10.01 -1.13 -3.96
N GLU A 155 11.05 -1.91 -3.69
CA GLU A 155 11.94 -2.47 -4.71
C GLU A 155 11.38 -3.80 -5.25
N TRP A 156 11.54 -4.02 -6.55
CA TRP A 156 11.09 -5.24 -7.22
C TRP A 156 11.72 -6.51 -6.63
N THR A 157 12.94 -6.40 -6.14
CA THR A 157 13.68 -7.52 -5.54
C THR A 157 12.99 -8.13 -4.32
N LYS A 158 12.18 -7.34 -3.61
CA LYS A 158 11.39 -7.80 -2.47
C LYS A 158 10.21 -8.69 -2.88
N PHE A 159 9.80 -8.63 -4.14
CA PHE A 159 8.65 -9.33 -4.68
C PHE A 159 9.00 -10.11 -5.95
N SER A 160 10.24 -10.62 -5.99
CA SER A 160 10.81 -11.25 -7.18
C SER A 160 9.98 -12.39 -7.77
N PRO A 161 9.31 -13.28 -7.01
CA PRO A 161 8.41 -14.30 -7.60
C PRO A 161 7.20 -13.68 -8.31
N THR A 162 6.63 -12.61 -7.79
CA THR A 162 5.51 -11.90 -8.43
C THR A 162 5.96 -11.23 -9.73
N VAL A 163 7.11 -10.58 -9.70
CA VAL A 163 7.68 -9.96 -10.90
C VAL A 163 8.04 -11.02 -11.94
N ALA A 164 8.65 -12.14 -11.53
CA ALA A 164 8.92 -13.28 -12.41
C ALA A 164 7.64 -13.76 -13.11
N LYS A 165 6.56 -13.95 -12.34
CA LYS A 165 5.25 -14.35 -12.89
C LYS A 165 4.74 -13.34 -13.93
N ALA A 166 4.85 -12.05 -13.65
CA ALA A 166 4.44 -10.98 -14.58
C ALA A 166 5.25 -11.00 -15.90
N LEU A 167 6.50 -11.45 -15.84
CA LEU A 167 7.38 -11.60 -17.00
C LEU A 167 7.23 -12.96 -17.69
N GLY A 168 6.31 -13.82 -17.27
CA GLY A 168 6.13 -15.17 -17.81
C GLY A 168 7.25 -16.14 -17.43
N ILE A 169 7.89 -15.93 -16.26
CA ILE A 169 8.95 -16.78 -15.72
C ILE A 169 8.35 -17.64 -14.60
N ASP A 170 8.50 -18.95 -14.70
CA ASP A 170 8.11 -19.87 -13.62
C ASP A 170 9.24 -20.03 -12.60
N ALA A 171 9.25 -19.13 -11.62
CA ALA A 171 10.18 -19.15 -10.49
C ALA A 171 9.45 -18.71 -9.22
N LYS A 172 9.26 -19.64 -8.28
CA LYS A 172 8.53 -19.41 -7.01
C LYS A 172 9.46 -19.14 -5.84
N GLU A 173 10.72 -19.55 -5.93
CA GLU A 173 11.74 -19.34 -4.92
C GLU A 173 12.41 -17.99 -5.16
N ASP A 174 12.60 -17.20 -4.10
CA ASP A 174 13.08 -15.81 -4.18
C ASP A 174 14.41 -15.66 -4.91
N LEU A 175 15.44 -16.42 -4.53
CA LEU A 175 16.76 -16.31 -5.13
C LEU A 175 16.76 -16.69 -6.62
N LYS A 176 16.02 -17.74 -6.97
CA LYS A 176 15.84 -18.16 -8.36
C LYS A 176 15.09 -17.11 -9.17
N ALA A 177 14.04 -16.54 -8.60
CA ALA A 177 13.26 -15.48 -9.24
C ALA A 177 14.11 -14.23 -9.46
N LEU A 178 14.89 -13.82 -8.44
CA LEU A 178 15.83 -12.70 -8.55
C LEU A 178 16.80 -12.89 -9.72
N ASP A 179 17.48 -14.04 -9.80
CA ASP A 179 18.43 -14.34 -10.85
C ASP A 179 17.78 -14.31 -12.24
N MET A 180 16.64 -14.98 -12.40
CA MET A 180 15.95 -15.06 -13.68
C MET A 180 15.38 -13.72 -14.16
N VAL A 181 14.81 -12.91 -13.25
CA VAL A 181 14.32 -11.55 -13.56
C VAL A 181 15.50 -10.64 -13.92
N SER A 182 16.56 -10.66 -13.11
CA SER A 182 17.80 -9.89 -13.36
C SER A 182 18.37 -10.16 -14.77
N LYS A 183 18.50 -11.44 -15.14
CA LYS A 183 18.99 -11.83 -16.47
C LYS A 183 18.05 -11.38 -17.59
N LYS A 184 16.74 -11.57 -17.42
CA LYS A 184 15.75 -11.23 -18.45
C LYS A 184 15.64 -9.72 -18.67
N ALA A 185 15.71 -8.93 -17.59
CA ALA A 185 15.58 -7.48 -17.63
C ALA A 185 16.93 -6.75 -17.75
N ASN A 186 18.04 -7.48 -17.79
CA ASN A 186 19.40 -6.94 -17.78
C ASN A 186 19.65 -5.94 -16.63
N LEU A 187 19.20 -6.31 -15.41
CA LEU A 187 19.32 -5.49 -14.21
C LEU A 187 20.30 -6.11 -13.22
N LYS A 188 21.10 -5.30 -12.55
CA LYS A 188 21.94 -5.75 -11.45
C LYS A 188 21.08 -5.91 -10.18
N ILE A 189 21.17 -7.06 -9.51
CA ILE A 189 20.64 -7.23 -8.16
C ILE A 189 21.62 -6.53 -7.21
N PRO A 190 21.15 -5.66 -6.29
CA PRO A 190 22.04 -5.03 -5.31
C PRO A 190 22.74 -6.07 -4.44
N ASP A 191 24.06 -5.89 -4.23
CA ASP A 191 24.88 -6.82 -3.45
C ASP A 191 24.34 -7.01 -2.01
N MET A 192 23.74 -5.95 -1.44
CA MET A 192 23.06 -6.01 -0.16
C MET A 192 21.90 -7.01 -0.14
N VAL A 193 21.13 -7.13 -1.23
CA VAL A 193 20.01 -8.07 -1.34
C VAL A 193 20.53 -9.50 -1.43
N LEU A 194 21.52 -9.75 -2.29
CA LEU A 194 22.14 -11.08 -2.39
C LEU A 194 22.78 -11.52 -1.07
N GLY A 195 23.46 -10.63 -0.38
CA GLY A 195 24.08 -10.92 0.91
C GLY A 195 23.11 -11.26 2.03
N LEU A 196 21.78 -11.03 1.87
CA LEU A 196 20.79 -11.47 2.86
C LEU A 196 20.62 -13.00 2.90
N PHE A 197 20.80 -13.67 1.76
CA PHE A 197 20.61 -15.12 1.66
C PHE A 197 21.73 -15.92 2.34
N ASP A 198 22.89 -15.29 2.54
CA ASP A 198 24.06 -15.91 3.21
C ASP A 198 24.10 -15.59 4.73
N LYS A 199 23.20 -14.72 5.21
CA LYS A 199 23.19 -14.34 6.63
C LYS A 199 22.51 -15.38 7.50
N PRO A 200 23.08 -15.70 8.68
CA PRO A 200 22.39 -16.55 9.65
C PRO A 200 21.15 -15.86 10.22
N ILE A 201 20.15 -16.67 10.55
CA ILE A 201 18.98 -16.19 11.31
C ILE A 201 19.44 -15.94 12.75
N THR A 202 19.51 -14.68 13.15
CA THR A 202 19.96 -14.27 14.50
C THR A 202 18.85 -14.34 15.54
N HIS A 203 17.60 -14.16 15.15
CA HIS A 203 16.44 -14.15 16.05
C HIS A 203 15.43 -15.21 15.62
N ASN A 204 15.60 -16.43 16.14
CA ASN A 204 14.76 -17.59 15.81
C ASN A 204 13.84 -18.04 16.96
N LYS A 205 13.85 -17.32 18.08
CA LYS A 205 13.00 -17.64 19.23
C LYS A 205 11.56 -17.19 18.95
N ILE A 206 10.64 -18.15 18.95
CA ILE A 206 9.18 -17.89 18.88
C ILE A 206 8.65 -17.88 20.30
N ILE A 207 7.90 -16.85 20.67
CA ILE A 207 7.27 -16.69 21.98
C ILE A 207 5.78 -16.41 21.84
N ASP A 208 4.99 -16.83 22.84
CA ASP A 208 3.59 -16.41 22.93
C ASP A 208 3.49 -14.92 23.26
N LYS A 209 2.43 -14.27 22.74
CA LYS A 209 2.20 -12.84 22.97
C LYS A 209 2.10 -12.46 24.45
N ASN A 210 1.60 -13.37 25.30
CA ASN A 210 1.49 -13.14 26.75
C ASN A 210 2.83 -13.24 27.46
N SER A 211 3.85 -13.85 26.84
CA SER A 211 5.22 -14.03 27.39
C SER A 211 6.19 -12.93 26.93
N ILE A 212 5.73 -11.93 26.17
CA ILE A 212 6.60 -10.87 25.63
C ILE A 212 7.33 -10.12 26.75
N LYS A 213 6.61 -9.71 27.79
CA LYS A 213 7.18 -8.96 28.92
C LYS A 213 8.28 -9.76 29.62
N ASP A 214 7.99 -11.00 29.98
CA ASP A 214 8.93 -11.86 30.70
C ASP A 214 10.14 -12.22 29.82
N SER A 215 9.91 -12.43 28.52
CA SER A 215 11.00 -12.69 27.57
C SER A 215 11.93 -11.49 27.42
N ILE A 216 11.43 -10.26 27.44
CA ILE A 216 12.25 -9.05 27.39
C ILE A 216 13.07 -8.92 28.67
N LEU A 217 12.45 -9.12 29.83
CA LEU A 217 13.14 -9.03 31.12
C LEU A 217 14.23 -10.09 31.31
N THR A 218 14.20 -11.20 30.58
CA THR A 218 15.26 -12.24 30.60
C THR A 218 16.44 -11.92 29.68
N ILE A 219 16.33 -10.94 28.80
CA ILE A 219 17.40 -10.51 27.88
C ILE A 219 18.19 -9.33 28.46
N LEU A 220 17.58 -8.59 29.39
CA LEU A 220 18.18 -7.48 30.13
C LEU A 220 18.99 -7.98 31.32
#